data_c953dea421ca612b1e3559914b97cb99
#
_entry.id   c953dea421ca612b1e3559914b97cb99
#
_cell.length_a   1.000
_cell.length_b   1.000
_cell.length_c   1.000
_cell.angle_alpha   90.00
_cell.angle_beta   90.00
_cell.angle_gamma   90.00
#
_symmetry.space_group_name_H-M   'P 1'
#
loop_
_entity.id
_entity.type
_entity.pdbx_description
1 polymer ?
#
loop_
_entity_poly.entity_id
_entity_poly.type
_entity_poly.pdbx_seq_one_letter_code
_entity_poly.pdbx_strand_id
1 'polypeptide(L)'
;MNYDVHGKRLPIPSFFQVYNYGGGNGDKDREIVYAELTGDTPALINYYYINNNIPHSFQSHAFDDLSSYSKIGDVYNDIRNMLIKKGEIYNGYKPKKYDFNSKVFLLDSGAFNIVKYVAKKVNYKFDKFLDELIIQMKEYYNFANNLKIDIVVSFDLGGKYTEKDGESSDVELKKFFNAMNTDEVNNILLEETIKYLKDNPDYYPNVLATIHGDLQEDYKKCTEFVLSLEKKHSYKFWGFALGGIASYKKLDKSWYKDIDFNETGKKDYISTVGPARAAKIVRGLIADNRPIHALGCGGYPNIATNYFSGATSFDAASPVRRVGDGNEKSTKYVFSTTSPSDAKFSKYFVGGINSNNTLRKEPCQYIDINLVDDKMDLCGCDVCKEANNVNRIKKLYSIKATDSEANYFSRQLMGLHAVRQHRKLCEVISNYSSIQDFSKDYPNNLNLGLVIIFEQL
;
A
#
# COMPACT_ATOMS: atom_id res chain seq x y z
N MET A 1 11.82 -17.21 2.93
CA MET A 1 11.76 -16.83 4.37
C MET A 1 10.37 -16.31 4.68
N ASN A 2 9.88 -16.42 5.94
CA ASN A 2 8.55 -15.94 6.30
C ASN A 2 8.60 -15.42 7.72
N TYR A 3 7.68 -14.46 8.03
CA TYR A 3 7.33 -14.14 9.40
C TYR A 3 6.10 -14.94 9.81
N ASP A 4 6.04 -15.37 11.06
CA ASP A 4 4.82 -15.80 11.71
C ASP A 4 4.14 -14.57 12.30
N VAL A 5 2.86 -14.40 11.98
CA VAL A 5 2.02 -13.31 12.47
C VAL A 5 0.76 -13.93 13.06
N HIS A 6 0.80 -14.21 14.36
CA HIS A 6 -0.30 -14.86 15.08
C HIS A 6 -0.78 -16.18 14.42
N GLY A 7 0.17 -17.03 14.02
CA GLY A 7 -0.09 -18.29 13.33
C GLY A 7 -0.42 -18.15 11.84
N LYS A 8 -0.44 -16.93 11.30
CA LYS A 8 -0.58 -16.67 9.87
C LYS A 8 0.80 -16.48 9.25
N ARG A 9 0.99 -17.06 8.07
CA ARG A 9 2.26 -16.96 7.34
C ARG A 9 2.33 -15.66 6.52
N LEU A 10 3.31 -14.83 6.77
CA LEU A 10 3.62 -13.64 5.97
C LEU A 10 4.93 -13.86 5.19
N PRO A 11 4.90 -14.06 3.86
CA PRO A 11 6.10 -14.26 3.04
C PRO A 11 7.01 -13.04 3.05
N ILE A 12 8.31 -13.23 2.79
CA ILE A 12 9.29 -12.15 2.62
C ILE A 12 9.88 -12.25 1.21
N PRO A 13 9.76 -11.21 0.39
CA PRO A 13 8.96 -10.00 0.59
C PRO A 13 7.45 -10.21 0.46
N SER A 14 6.68 -9.31 1.07
CA SER A 14 5.21 -9.30 0.97
C SER A 14 4.68 -8.02 0.34
N PHE A 15 3.68 -8.15 -0.50
CA PHE A 15 2.90 -7.04 -1.03
C PHE A 15 1.56 -6.95 -0.30
N PHE A 16 1.28 -5.82 0.34
CA PHE A 16 0.01 -5.52 0.97
C PHE A 16 -0.89 -4.75 0.01
N GLN A 17 -2.06 -5.29 -0.25
CA GLN A 17 -3.07 -4.59 -1.03
C GLN A 17 -3.76 -3.55 -0.15
N VAL A 18 -3.81 -2.30 -0.62
CA VAL A 18 -4.47 -1.21 0.12
C VAL A 18 -5.97 -1.25 -0.10
N TYR A 19 -6.72 -1.26 0.99
CA TYR A 19 -8.17 -1.10 1.03
C TYR A 19 -8.52 0.27 1.63
N ASN A 20 -9.01 1.18 0.79
CA ASN A 20 -9.40 2.53 1.17
C ASN A 20 -10.93 2.66 1.19
N TYR A 21 -11.56 2.17 2.22
CA TYR A 21 -13.00 2.33 2.39
C TYR A 21 -13.39 3.80 2.45
N GLY A 22 -14.27 4.22 1.53
CA GLY A 22 -14.77 5.58 1.48
C GLY A 22 -13.75 6.65 1.05
N GLY A 23 -12.52 6.27 0.77
CA GLY A 23 -11.43 7.17 0.35
C GLY A 23 -11.39 7.37 -1.17
N GLY A 24 -12.21 8.26 -1.70
CA GLY A 24 -12.00 8.88 -3.02
C GLY A 24 -12.31 8.07 -4.28
N ASN A 25 -12.46 6.75 -4.22
CA ASN A 25 -12.65 5.92 -5.42
C ASN A 25 -13.72 4.85 -5.28
N GLY A 26 -14.48 4.79 -4.23
CA GLY A 26 -15.30 3.63 -4.17
C GLY A 26 -16.46 3.59 -3.24
N ASP A 27 -17.50 3.01 -3.78
CA ASP A 27 -18.56 2.42 -3.01
C ASP A 27 -17.98 1.25 -2.19
N LYS A 28 -18.50 1.06 -1.00
CA LYS A 28 -18.19 -0.01 -0.05
C LYS A 28 -18.09 -1.38 -0.71
N ASP A 29 -19.04 -1.63 -1.57
CA ASP A 29 -19.27 -2.91 -2.23
C ASP A 29 -18.08 -3.27 -3.12
N ARG A 30 -17.44 -2.26 -3.70
CA ARG A 30 -16.31 -2.41 -4.60
C ARG A 30 -15.07 -2.93 -3.90
N GLU A 31 -14.78 -2.41 -2.72
CA GLU A 31 -13.56 -2.82 -2.02
C GLU A 31 -13.68 -4.20 -1.41
N ILE A 32 -14.89 -4.59 -1.03
CA ILE A 32 -15.12 -5.93 -0.48
C ILE A 32 -15.03 -7.01 -1.57
N VAL A 33 -15.61 -6.77 -2.73
CA VAL A 33 -15.42 -7.67 -3.89
C VAL A 33 -13.94 -7.80 -4.19
N TYR A 34 -13.24 -6.66 -4.21
CA TYR A 34 -11.81 -6.65 -4.45
C TYR A 34 -11.02 -7.40 -3.36
N ALA A 35 -11.38 -7.19 -2.10
CA ALA A 35 -10.77 -7.87 -0.97
C ALA A 35 -10.94 -9.39 -1.07
N GLU A 36 -12.10 -9.87 -1.45
CA GLU A 36 -12.34 -11.30 -1.65
C GLU A 36 -11.54 -11.87 -2.82
N LEU A 37 -11.52 -11.16 -3.95
CA LEU A 37 -10.79 -11.58 -5.13
C LEU A 37 -9.27 -11.63 -4.91
N THR A 38 -8.72 -10.81 -4.03
CA THR A 38 -7.28 -10.87 -3.69
C THR A 38 -6.91 -12.07 -2.82
N GLY A 39 -7.89 -12.78 -2.26
CA GLY A 39 -7.69 -14.00 -1.50
C GLY A 39 -6.74 -13.79 -0.31
N ASP A 40 -5.72 -14.63 -0.21
CA ASP A 40 -4.72 -14.64 0.85
C ASP A 40 -3.66 -13.52 0.75
N THR A 41 -3.76 -12.61 -0.23
CA THR A 41 -2.87 -11.45 -0.30
C THR A 41 -3.08 -10.58 0.93
N PRO A 42 -2.02 -10.22 1.67
CA PRO A 42 -2.14 -9.35 2.83
C PRO A 42 -2.79 -8.02 2.48
N ALA A 43 -3.51 -7.43 3.42
CA ALA A 43 -4.23 -6.19 3.22
C ALA A 43 -3.74 -5.09 4.16
N LEU A 44 -3.58 -3.88 3.63
CA LEU A 44 -3.44 -2.66 4.43
C LEU A 44 -4.79 -1.96 4.45
N ILE A 45 -5.27 -1.65 5.65
CA ILE A 45 -6.48 -0.88 5.90
C ILE A 45 -6.13 0.42 6.62
N ASN A 46 -6.94 1.45 6.43
CA ASN A 46 -6.66 2.76 6.99
C ASN A 46 -7.70 3.11 8.05
N TYR A 47 -7.24 3.36 9.28
CA TYR A 47 -8.09 3.63 10.44
C TYR A 47 -9.02 4.83 10.24
N TYR A 48 -8.51 5.91 9.66
CA TYR A 48 -9.33 7.11 9.43
C TYR A 48 -10.60 6.82 8.62
N TYR A 49 -10.52 5.93 7.63
CA TYR A 49 -11.66 5.63 6.76
C TYR A 49 -12.64 4.61 7.34
N ILE A 50 -12.18 3.74 8.22
CA ILE A 50 -13.04 2.71 8.83
C ILE A 50 -13.59 3.10 10.21
N ASN A 51 -13.05 4.15 10.84
CA ASN A 51 -13.51 4.63 12.14
C ASN A 51 -14.67 5.63 11.98
N ASN A 52 -15.88 5.19 12.28
CA ASN A 52 -17.08 6.02 12.18
C ASN A 52 -17.14 7.17 13.20
N ASN A 53 -16.30 7.15 14.22
CA ASN A 53 -16.25 8.20 15.24
C ASN A 53 -15.53 9.46 14.76
N ILE A 54 -14.81 9.37 13.63
CA ILE A 54 -14.12 10.51 13.03
C ILE A 54 -14.97 11.05 11.89
N PRO A 55 -15.50 12.29 11.95
CA PRO A 55 -16.27 12.89 10.88
C PRO A 55 -15.42 13.06 9.62
N HIS A 56 -15.83 12.47 8.52
CA HIS A 56 -15.21 12.68 7.21
C HIS A 56 -16.31 12.81 6.13
N SER A 57 -15.96 13.44 5.00
CA SER A 57 -16.89 13.75 3.92
C SER A 57 -17.49 12.51 3.22
N PHE A 58 -16.88 11.36 3.40
CA PHE A 58 -17.30 10.10 2.82
C PHE A 58 -17.55 9.09 3.94
N GLN A 59 -18.66 9.25 4.66
CA GLN A 59 -19.07 8.24 5.63
C GLN A 59 -19.46 6.96 4.89
N SER A 60 -18.64 5.95 5.07
CA SER A 60 -18.98 4.61 4.62
C SER A 60 -19.86 3.95 5.67
N HIS A 61 -21.16 3.85 5.43
CA HIS A 61 -22.09 3.13 6.31
C HIS A 61 -21.86 1.59 6.31
N ALA A 62 -20.79 1.09 5.70
CA ALA A 62 -20.49 -0.33 5.66
C ALA A 62 -20.17 -0.90 7.06
N PHE A 63 -19.77 -0.03 7.97
CA PHE A 63 -19.31 -0.39 9.31
C PHE A 63 -20.05 0.39 10.38
N ASP A 64 -21.38 0.39 10.32
CA ASP A 64 -22.21 1.20 11.22
C ASP A 64 -22.03 0.82 12.70
N ASP A 65 -21.71 -0.44 12.99
CA ASP A 65 -21.36 -0.91 14.33
C ASP A 65 -20.28 -1.98 14.32
N LEU A 66 -19.04 -1.55 14.53
CA LEU A 66 -17.91 -2.46 14.67
C LEU A 66 -17.78 -3.06 16.07
N SER A 67 -18.54 -2.57 17.05
CA SER A 67 -18.43 -3.02 18.44
C SER A 67 -18.91 -4.45 18.66
N SER A 68 -19.72 -4.98 17.75
CA SER A 68 -20.21 -6.36 17.78
C SER A 68 -19.19 -7.39 17.30
N TYR A 69 -18.09 -6.94 16.69
CA TYR A 69 -17.06 -7.83 16.13
C TYR A 69 -15.85 -7.95 17.04
N SER A 70 -15.29 -9.16 17.10
CA SER A 70 -14.04 -9.45 17.82
C SER A 70 -12.83 -9.62 16.90
N LYS A 71 -13.05 -9.67 15.58
CA LYS A 71 -11.98 -9.81 14.57
C LYS A 71 -12.34 -9.03 13.31
N ILE A 72 -11.34 -8.39 12.74
CA ILE A 72 -11.51 -7.67 11.46
C ILE A 72 -11.94 -8.60 10.31
N GLY A 73 -11.48 -9.82 10.29
CA GLY A 73 -11.88 -10.81 9.29
C GLY A 73 -13.37 -11.14 9.32
N ASP A 74 -14.00 -11.15 10.49
CA ASP A 74 -15.44 -11.39 10.63
C ASP A 74 -16.26 -10.25 10.03
N VAL A 75 -15.82 -9.01 10.20
CA VAL A 75 -16.43 -7.83 9.56
C VAL A 75 -16.47 -8.02 8.05
N TYR A 76 -15.36 -8.40 7.44
CA TYR A 76 -15.27 -8.62 5.99
C TYR A 76 -16.10 -9.83 5.54
N ASN A 77 -16.12 -10.91 6.32
CA ASN A 77 -16.93 -12.08 6.02
C ASN A 77 -18.43 -11.75 6.00
N ASP A 78 -18.90 -10.97 6.97
CA ASP A 78 -20.31 -10.61 7.08
C ASP A 78 -20.75 -9.65 5.97
N ILE A 79 -19.94 -8.64 5.65
CA ILE A 79 -20.25 -7.73 4.56
C ILE A 79 -20.29 -8.48 3.23
N ARG A 80 -19.34 -9.37 2.98
CA ARG A 80 -19.39 -10.25 1.80
C ARG A 80 -20.68 -11.05 1.73
N ASN A 81 -21.06 -11.70 2.85
CA ASN A 81 -22.27 -12.51 2.91
C ASN A 81 -23.54 -11.67 2.67
N MET A 82 -23.56 -10.45 3.20
CA MET A 82 -24.66 -9.51 2.96
C MET A 82 -24.78 -9.14 1.47
N LEU A 83 -23.66 -8.81 0.83
CA LEU A 83 -23.62 -8.43 -0.59
C LEU A 83 -24.01 -9.59 -1.50
N ILE A 84 -23.58 -10.83 -1.17
CA ILE A 84 -24.00 -12.04 -1.89
C ILE A 84 -25.53 -12.22 -1.79
N LYS A 85 -26.11 -12.06 -0.59
CA LYS A 85 -27.56 -12.20 -0.39
C LYS A 85 -28.37 -11.17 -1.18
N LYS A 86 -27.85 -9.97 -1.33
CA LYS A 86 -28.50 -8.90 -2.11
C LYS A 86 -28.33 -9.08 -3.63
N GLY A 87 -27.51 -10.04 -4.09
CA GLY A 87 -27.21 -10.23 -5.50
C GLY A 87 -26.36 -9.10 -6.11
N GLU A 88 -25.81 -8.22 -5.28
CA GLU A 88 -25.01 -7.05 -5.69
C GLU A 88 -23.61 -7.44 -6.14
N ILE A 89 -23.13 -8.62 -5.74
CA ILE A 89 -21.84 -9.15 -6.16
C ILE A 89 -22.10 -10.26 -7.17
N TYR A 90 -21.37 -10.24 -8.27
CA TYR A 90 -21.17 -11.42 -9.13
C TYR A 90 -22.09 -11.64 -10.33
N ASN A 91 -22.44 -10.63 -11.08
CA ASN A 91 -23.03 -10.89 -12.41
C ASN A 91 -22.03 -11.73 -13.26
N GLY A 92 -22.04 -13.05 -13.03
CA GLY A 92 -21.27 -14.06 -13.76
C GLY A 92 -19.92 -14.47 -13.18
N TYR A 93 -19.56 -14.04 -11.98
CA TYR A 93 -18.38 -14.52 -11.25
C TYR A 93 -18.82 -15.43 -10.07
N LYS A 94 -18.25 -16.62 -9.95
CA LYS A 94 -18.45 -17.47 -8.76
C LYS A 94 -17.36 -17.14 -7.74
N PRO A 95 -17.69 -16.56 -6.58
CA PRO A 95 -16.70 -16.26 -5.57
C PRO A 95 -16.09 -17.56 -5.04
N LYS A 96 -14.76 -17.57 -4.90
CA LYS A 96 -14.11 -18.55 -4.04
C LYS A 96 -14.46 -18.17 -2.60
N LYS A 97 -15.02 -19.09 -1.84
CA LYS A 97 -15.23 -18.87 -0.40
C LYS A 97 -13.86 -18.73 0.28
N TYR A 98 -13.46 -17.52 0.54
CA TYR A 98 -12.24 -17.20 1.26
C TYR A 98 -12.59 -16.75 2.68
N ASP A 99 -11.94 -17.29 3.68
CA ASP A 99 -12.10 -16.84 5.06
C ASP A 99 -11.14 -15.68 5.33
N PHE A 100 -11.68 -14.49 5.52
CA PHE A 100 -10.88 -13.30 5.80
C PHE A 100 -10.11 -13.39 7.12
N ASN A 101 -10.47 -14.28 8.05
CA ASN A 101 -9.69 -14.51 9.26
C ASN A 101 -8.31 -15.12 8.99
N SER A 102 -8.11 -15.74 7.82
CA SER A 102 -6.80 -16.25 7.41
C SER A 102 -5.89 -15.19 6.77
N LYS A 103 -6.42 -14.01 6.44
CA LYS A 103 -5.67 -12.89 5.85
C LYS A 103 -4.89 -12.14 6.93
N VAL A 104 -3.66 -11.71 6.60
CA VAL A 104 -2.91 -10.77 7.44
C VAL A 104 -3.38 -9.35 7.14
N PHE A 105 -3.79 -8.63 8.18
CA PHE A 105 -4.20 -7.23 8.11
C PHE A 105 -3.16 -6.33 8.77
N LEU A 106 -2.78 -5.26 8.07
CA LEU A 106 -1.98 -4.16 8.58
C LEU A 106 -2.87 -2.92 8.66
N LEU A 107 -2.87 -2.26 9.81
CA LEU A 107 -3.59 -1.00 10.01
C LEU A 107 -2.61 0.18 9.95
N ASP A 108 -2.91 1.11 9.03
CA ASP A 108 -2.32 2.44 8.99
C ASP A 108 -3.23 3.44 9.72
N SER A 109 -2.63 4.40 10.43
CA SER A 109 -3.38 5.39 11.21
C SER A 109 -4.22 6.32 10.34
N GLY A 110 -3.78 6.61 9.11
CA GLY A 110 -4.34 7.69 8.30
C GLY A 110 -4.03 9.07 8.89
N ALA A 111 -2.91 9.19 9.57
CA ALA A 111 -2.47 10.32 10.38
C ALA A 111 -2.73 11.69 9.75
N PHE A 112 -2.46 11.85 8.46
CA PHE A 112 -2.66 13.10 7.75
C PHE A 112 -4.07 13.69 7.90
N ASN A 113 -5.10 12.85 7.87
CA ASN A 113 -6.49 13.27 8.01
C ASN A 113 -6.88 13.45 9.48
N ILE A 114 -6.41 12.57 10.37
CA ILE A 114 -6.66 12.66 11.82
C ILE A 114 -6.06 13.96 12.39
N VAL A 115 -4.84 14.26 12.02
CA VAL A 115 -4.14 15.47 12.46
C VAL A 115 -4.88 16.74 12.06
N LYS A 116 -5.43 16.80 10.85
CA LYS A 116 -6.28 17.93 10.42
C LYS A 116 -7.59 18.02 11.23
N TYR A 117 -8.20 16.88 11.48
CA TYR A 117 -9.41 16.80 12.30
C TYR A 117 -9.14 17.30 13.73
N VAL A 118 -8.08 16.80 14.35
CA VAL A 118 -7.69 17.19 15.72
C VAL A 118 -7.35 18.66 15.82
N ALA A 119 -6.54 19.20 14.88
CA ALA A 119 -6.18 20.61 14.87
C ALA A 119 -7.42 21.53 14.84
N LYS A 120 -8.41 21.19 14.02
CA LYS A 120 -9.68 21.92 13.97
C LYS A 120 -10.50 21.76 15.24
N LYS A 121 -10.61 20.55 15.79
CA LYS A 121 -11.35 20.23 17.02
C LYS A 121 -10.86 21.08 18.20
N VAL A 122 -9.56 21.28 18.32
CA VAL A 122 -8.93 22.05 19.41
C VAL A 122 -8.70 23.54 19.07
N ASN A 123 -9.24 23.99 17.95
CA ASN A 123 -9.13 25.38 17.50
C ASN A 123 -7.66 25.86 17.39
N TYR A 124 -6.80 24.99 16.85
CA TYR A 124 -5.36 25.23 16.62
C TYR A 124 -4.53 25.57 17.87
N LYS A 125 -4.96 25.15 19.07
CA LYS A 125 -4.20 25.31 20.32
C LYS A 125 -3.25 24.15 20.52
N PHE A 126 -1.95 24.40 20.51
CA PHE A 126 -0.92 23.35 20.45
C PHE A 126 -0.90 22.44 21.68
N ASP A 127 -1.04 23.01 22.91
CA ASP A 127 -1.14 22.27 24.16
C ASP A 127 -2.29 21.25 24.12
N LYS A 128 -3.49 21.70 23.71
CA LYS A 128 -4.67 20.85 23.56
C LYS A 128 -4.54 19.86 22.40
N PHE A 129 -3.79 20.24 21.36
CA PHE A 129 -3.58 19.39 20.19
C PHE A 129 -2.81 18.13 20.54
N LEU A 130 -1.73 18.25 21.31
CA LEU A 130 -0.93 17.12 21.72
C LEU A 130 -1.72 16.16 22.63
N ASP A 131 -2.46 16.71 23.61
CA ASP A 131 -3.31 15.91 24.49
C ASP A 131 -4.39 15.13 23.69
N GLU A 132 -5.03 15.80 22.74
CA GLU A 132 -6.04 15.16 21.89
C GLU A 132 -5.43 14.12 20.96
N LEU A 133 -4.22 14.34 20.43
CA LEU A 133 -3.51 13.33 19.62
C LEU A 133 -3.19 12.07 20.45
N ILE A 134 -2.78 12.23 21.71
CA ILE A 134 -2.54 11.09 22.58
C ILE A 134 -3.83 10.31 22.86
N ILE A 135 -4.95 11.00 22.97
CA ILE A 135 -6.29 10.36 23.08
C ILE A 135 -6.58 9.56 21.80
N GLN A 136 -6.43 10.19 20.62
CA GLN A 136 -6.67 9.52 19.34
C GLN A 136 -5.72 8.33 19.11
N MET A 137 -4.48 8.43 19.53
CA MET A 137 -3.51 7.33 19.53
C MET A 137 -4.00 6.14 20.37
N LYS A 138 -4.50 6.39 21.59
CA LYS A 138 -5.04 5.33 22.47
C LYS A 138 -6.30 4.70 21.86
N GLU A 139 -7.19 5.49 21.28
CA GLU A 139 -8.37 5.01 20.56
C GLU A 139 -7.99 4.13 19.37
N TYR A 140 -6.98 4.52 18.60
CA TYR A 140 -6.43 3.75 17.49
C TYR A 140 -5.91 2.38 17.92
N TYR A 141 -5.13 2.33 19.00
CA TYR A 141 -4.61 1.06 19.53
C TYR A 141 -5.71 0.19 20.13
N ASN A 142 -6.67 0.78 20.86
CA ASN A 142 -7.84 0.06 21.34
C ASN A 142 -8.67 -0.55 20.21
N PHE A 143 -8.91 0.21 19.15
CA PHE A 143 -9.59 -0.26 17.95
C PHE A 143 -8.87 -1.47 17.33
N ALA A 144 -7.57 -1.36 17.14
CA ALA A 144 -6.77 -2.44 16.57
C ALA A 144 -6.79 -3.70 17.45
N ASN A 145 -6.69 -3.53 18.77
CA ASN A 145 -6.74 -4.64 19.70
C ASN A 145 -8.10 -5.34 19.77
N ASN A 146 -9.18 -4.56 19.78
CA ASN A 146 -10.55 -5.08 19.83
C ASN A 146 -10.89 -5.93 18.61
N LEU A 147 -10.43 -5.52 17.43
CA LEU A 147 -10.66 -6.21 16.16
C LEU A 147 -9.56 -7.24 15.83
N LYS A 148 -8.61 -7.50 16.74
CA LYS A 148 -7.50 -8.45 16.54
C LYS A 148 -6.81 -8.25 15.20
N ILE A 149 -6.48 -6.99 14.90
CA ILE A 149 -5.70 -6.66 13.70
C ILE A 149 -4.27 -7.17 13.90
N ASP A 150 -3.69 -7.78 12.87
CA ASP A 150 -2.43 -8.51 13.03
C ASP A 150 -1.21 -7.61 13.21
N ILE A 151 -1.15 -6.51 12.45
CA ILE A 151 -0.02 -5.58 12.43
C ILE A 151 -0.57 -4.16 12.45
N VAL A 152 0.08 -3.28 13.20
CA VAL A 152 -0.23 -1.84 13.20
C VAL A 152 1.03 -1.02 12.96
N VAL A 153 0.90 0.06 12.22
CA VAL A 153 1.92 1.11 12.15
C VAL A 153 1.78 1.99 13.38
N SER A 154 2.87 2.39 14.02
CA SER A 154 2.77 3.29 15.18
C SER A 154 2.07 4.58 14.79
N PHE A 155 1.22 5.08 15.72
CA PHE A 155 0.52 6.33 15.48
C PHE A 155 1.50 7.50 15.36
N ASP A 156 1.36 8.32 14.32
CA ASP A 156 2.29 9.39 13.98
C ASP A 156 1.55 10.58 13.32
N LEU A 157 2.28 11.66 13.07
CA LEU A 157 1.74 12.80 12.32
C LEU A 157 1.87 12.65 10.80
N GLY A 158 2.57 11.64 10.32
CA GLY A 158 3.11 11.66 8.96
C GLY A 158 4.33 12.58 8.84
N GLY A 159 4.83 12.80 7.62
CA GLY A 159 5.94 13.71 7.35
C GLY A 159 5.52 15.18 7.41
N LYS A 160 6.47 16.11 7.12
CA LYS A 160 6.19 17.54 7.07
C LYS A 160 5.05 17.89 6.13
N TYR A 161 4.16 18.74 6.61
CA TYR A 161 3.07 19.29 5.82
C TYR A 161 3.60 20.38 4.91
N THR A 162 3.68 20.11 3.61
CA THR A 162 4.12 21.10 2.62
C THR A 162 2.94 22.00 2.20
N GLU A 163 3.24 23.18 1.64
CA GLU A 163 2.22 24.09 1.10
C GLU A 163 1.30 23.43 0.06
N LYS A 164 1.78 22.37 -0.64
CA LYS A 164 0.98 21.61 -1.61
C LYS A 164 0.02 20.61 -0.98
N ASP A 165 0.25 20.19 0.25
CA ASP A 165 -0.68 19.34 1.00
C ASP A 165 -1.88 20.16 1.52
N GLY A 166 -1.74 21.46 1.50
CA GLY A 166 -2.77 22.41 1.83
C GLY A 166 -3.42 23.05 0.60
N GLU A 167 -3.98 22.26 -0.31
CA GLU A 167 -5.07 22.75 -1.18
C GLU A 167 -6.33 23.13 -0.38
N SER A 168 -6.29 22.98 0.94
CA SER A 168 -7.29 23.62 1.78
C SER A 168 -7.04 25.11 1.77
N SER A 169 -8.09 25.87 1.45
CA SER A 169 -8.19 27.32 1.66
C SER A 169 -8.03 27.74 3.13
N ASP A 170 -7.70 26.81 4.02
CA ASP A 170 -7.61 27.00 5.47
C ASP A 170 -6.23 27.53 5.87
N VAL A 171 -6.14 28.86 5.92
CA VAL A 171 -4.93 29.61 6.26
C VAL A 171 -4.46 29.31 7.67
N GLU A 172 -5.35 29.10 8.62
CA GLU A 172 -5.02 28.81 10.02
C GLU A 172 -4.39 27.43 10.17
N LEU A 173 -4.89 26.44 9.44
CA LEU A 173 -4.30 25.11 9.39
C LEU A 173 -2.86 25.14 8.87
N LYS A 174 -2.59 25.91 7.82
CA LYS A 174 -1.24 26.10 7.29
C LYS A 174 -0.29 26.74 8.30
N LYS A 175 -0.73 27.83 8.95
CA LYS A 175 0.08 28.50 9.99
C LYS A 175 0.39 27.57 11.14
N PHE A 176 -0.61 26.79 11.58
CA PHE A 176 -0.48 25.84 12.67
C PHE A 176 0.61 24.77 12.35
N PHE A 177 0.53 24.16 11.18
CA PHE A 177 1.51 23.13 10.80
C PHE A 177 2.91 23.68 10.53
N ASN A 178 3.01 24.89 9.98
CA ASN A 178 4.33 25.52 9.78
C ASN A 178 5.00 25.90 11.10
N ALA A 179 4.24 26.16 12.16
CA ALA A 179 4.76 26.47 13.48
C ALA A 179 5.09 25.21 14.32
N MET A 180 4.64 24.03 13.89
CA MET A 180 4.78 22.79 14.65
C MET A 180 6.12 22.12 14.37
N ASN A 181 6.82 21.70 15.42
CA ASN A 181 7.95 20.78 15.30
C ASN A 181 7.44 19.33 15.17
N THR A 182 7.28 18.85 13.94
CA THR A 182 6.74 17.53 13.61
C THR A 182 7.56 16.39 14.21
N ASP A 183 8.90 16.53 14.21
CA ASP A 183 9.80 15.50 14.72
C ASP A 183 9.65 15.34 16.23
N GLU A 184 9.53 16.46 16.96
CA GLU A 184 9.32 16.45 18.41
C GLU A 184 7.99 15.79 18.77
N VAL A 185 6.90 16.12 18.07
CA VAL A 185 5.60 15.51 18.31
C VAL A 185 5.62 14.01 17.98
N ASN A 186 6.24 13.60 16.87
CA ASN A 186 6.41 12.18 16.53
C ASN A 186 7.21 11.43 17.60
N ASN A 187 8.26 12.05 18.14
CA ASN A 187 9.05 11.46 19.21
C ASN A 187 8.23 11.26 20.50
N ILE A 188 7.39 12.23 20.87
CA ILE A 188 6.47 12.11 22.01
C ILE A 188 5.48 10.98 21.75
N LEU A 189 4.86 10.91 20.58
CA LEU A 189 3.90 9.86 20.24
C LEU A 189 4.51 8.46 20.25
N LEU A 190 5.76 8.31 19.81
CA LEU A 190 6.49 7.03 19.92
C LEU A 190 6.74 6.62 21.38
N GLU A 191 7.14 7.56 22.23
CA GLU A 191 7.35 7.27 23.64
C GLU A 191 6.02 6.92 24.34
N GLU A 192 4.95 7.68 24.07
CA GLU A 192 3.60 7.39 24.60
C GLU A 192 3.06 6.04 24.07
N THR A 193 3.39 5.67 22.82
CA THR A 193 3.10 4.35 22.28
C THR A 193 3.73 3.24 23.13
N ILE A 194 5.03 3.36 23.46
CA ILE A 194 5.70 2.35 24.28
C ILE A 194 5.07 2.27 25.68
N LYS A 195 4.75 3.41 26.29
CA LYS A 195 4.08 3.43 27.61
C LYS A 195 2.73 2.72 27.53
N TYR A 196 1.90 3.05 26.54
CA TYR A 196 0.62 2.41 26.32
C TYR A 196 0.76 0.89 26.18
N LEU A 197 1.72 0.42 25.36
CA LEU A 197 1.92 -1.01 25.11
C LEU A 197 2.44 -1.75 26.37
N LYS A 198 3.25 -1.10 27.20
CA LYS A 198 3.69 -1.67 28.47
C LYS A 198 2.56 -1.75 29.50
N ASP A 199 1.66 -0.77 29.49
CA ASP A 199 0.47 -0.77 30.35
C ASP A 199 -0.60 -1.79 29.89
N ASN A 200 -0.47 -2.29 28.67
CA ASN A 200 -1.36 -3.28 28.05
C ASN A 200 -0.56 -4.51 27.55
N PRO A 201 -0.04 -5.35 28.45
CA PRO A 201 0.86 -6.46 28.09
C PRO A 201 0.19 -7.52 27.19
N ASP A 202 -1.14 -7.63 27.21
CA ASP A 202 -1.92 -8.54 26.38
C ASP A 202 -2.32 -7.92 25.04
N TYR A 203 -1.69 -6.80 24.66
CA TYR A 203 -1.95 -6.14 23.39
C TYR A 203 -1.68 -7.08 22.20
N TYR A 204 -2.72 -7.35 21.39
CA TYR A 204 -2.65 -8.36 20.34
C TYR A 204 -1.78 -7.97 19.14
N PRO A 205 -1.93 -6.75 18.53
CA PRO A 205 -1.23 -6.45 17.29
C PRO A 205 0.29 -6.34 17.45
N ASN A 206 1.02 -6.79 16.43
CA ASN A 206 2.43 -6.48 16.26
C ASN A 206 2.62 -5.02 15.82
N VAL A 207 3.51 -4.27 16.47
CA VAL A 207 3.68 -2.83 16.21
C VAL A 207 4.95 -2.57 15.39
N LEU A 208 4.79 -1.85 14.27
CA LEU A 208 5.89 -1.30 13.48
C LEU A 208 6.13 0.15 13.92
N ALA A 209 7.34 0.46 14.40
CA ALA A 209 7.72 1.84 14.69
C ALA A 209 7.87 2.64 13.40
N THR A 210 7.22 3.80 13.30
CA THR A 210 7.31 4.65 12.13
C THR A 210 8.62 5.45 12.13
N ILE A 211 9.32 5.41 11.01
CA ILE A 211 10.53 6.19 10.76
C ILE A 211 10.21 7.25 9.72
N HIS A 212 10.49 8.49 10.04
CA HIS A 212 10.25 9.66 9.20
C HIS A 212 11.51 10.49 8.99
N GLY A 213 11.48 11.26 7.92
CA GLY A 213 12.49 12.28 7.67
C GLY A 213 12.32 12.94 6.30
N ASP A 214 12.81 14.16 6.16
CA ASP A 214 12.91 14.82 4.86
C ASP A 214 14.25 14.51 4.20
N LEU A 215 15.29 14.28 5.01
CA LEU A 215 16.66 14.01 4.60
C LEU A 215 17.09 12.60 5.02
N GLN A 216 18.12 12.06 4.39
CA GLN A 216 18.72 10.78 4.78
C GLN A 216 19.17 10.76 6.25
N GLU A 217 19.74 11.88 6.71
CA GLU A 217 20.19 12.03 8.10
C GLU A 217 19.04 12.02 9.11
N ASP A 218 17.86 12.49 8.72
CA ASP A 218 16.67 12.45 9.58
C ASP A 218 16.21 11.00 9.79
N TYR A 219 16.21 10.17 8.72
CA TYR A 219 15.92 8.73 8.84
C TYR A 219 16.88 8.02 9.77
N LYS A 220 18.17 8.36 9.67
CA LYS A 220 19.18 7.82 10.58
C LYS A 220 18.89 8.22 12.03
N LYS A 221 18.73 9.52 12.30
CA LYS A 221 18.42 10.04 13.65
C LYS A 221 17.14 9.46 14.21
N CYS A 222 16.08 9.39 13.41
CA CYS A 222 14.81 8.81 13.85
C CYS A 222 14.97 7.32 14.20
N THR A 223 15.72 6.55 13.40
CA THR A 223 16.01 5.15 13.71
C THR A 223 16.80 4.99 14.99
N GLU A 224 17.88 5.78 15.16
CA GLU A 224 18.69 5.79 16.38
C GLU A 224 17.87 6.18 17.62
N PHE A 225 16.96 7.13 17.45
CA PHE A 225 16.03 7.54 18.51
C PHE A 225 15.10 6.38 18.91
N VAL A 226 14.46 5.69 17.96
CA VAL A 226 13.62 4.51 18.26
C VAL A 226 14.41 3.44 19.00
N LEU A 227 15.63 3.12 18.53
CA LEU A 227 16.50 2.14 19.18
C LEU A 227 16.88 2.57 20.62
N SER A 228 17.07 3.87 20.84
CA SER A 228 17.33 4.41 22.18
C SER A 228 16.13 4.30 23.11
N LEU A 229 14.91 4.53 22.60
CA LEU A 229 13.67 4.34 23.33
C LEU A 229 13.44 2.88 23.70
N GLU A 230 13.70 1.95 22.77
CA GLU A 230 13.63 0.51 23.04
C GLU A 230 14.52 0.12 24.21
N LYS A 231 15.76 0.62 24.22
CA LYS A 231 16.71 0.41 25.31
C LYS A 231 16.25 1.06 26.61
N LYS A 232 15.83 2.32 26.57
CA LYS A 232 15.34 3.09 27.73
C LYS A 232 14.18 2.41 28.43
N HIS A 233 13.24 1.89 27.65
CA HIS A 233 12.00 1.31 28.16
C HIS A 233 12.03 -0.22 28.27
N SER A 234 13.15 -0.89 27.90
CA SER A 234 13.23 -2.36 27.82
C SER A 234 12.06 -2.95 27.01
N TYR A 235 11.73 -2.31 25.92
CA TYR A 235 10.67 -2.68 25.00
C TYR A 235 11.26 -2.84 23.58
N LYS A 236 10.70 -3.74 22.78
CA LYS A 236 11.17 -3.95 21.40
C LYS A 236 9.98 -3.97 20.45
N PHE A 237 9.97 -3.03 19.50
CA PHE A 237 9.00 -3.05 18.42
C PHE A 237 9.18 -4.30 17.54
N TRP A 238 8.10 -4.79 16.96
CA TRP A 238 8.16 -5.93 16.06
C TRP A 238 8.95 -5.64 14.78
N GLY A 239 8.93 -4.39 14.32
CA GLY A 239 9.66 -3.93 13.14
C GLY A 239 9.54 -2.43 12.94
N PHE A 240 9.78 -1.98 11.71
CA PHE A 240 9.78 -0.58 11.32
C PHE A 240 8.89 -0.32 10.12
N ALA A 241 8.31 0.87 10.03
CA ALA A 241 7.57 1.37 8.89
C ALA A 241 8.22 2.65 8.36
N LEU A 242 8.56 2.69 7.08
CA LEU A 242 9.17 3.86 6.45
C LEU A 242 8.08 4.77 5.91
N GLY A 243 7.90 5.94 6.52
CA GLY A 243 6.90 6.95 6.15
C GLY A 243 7.51 8.14 5.39
N GLY A 244 6.67 8.90 4.69
CA GLY A 244 7.06 10.17 4.07
C GLY A 244 7.82 10.10 2.73
N ILE A 245 8.22 8.94 2.26
CA ILE A 245 9.09 8.74 1.08
C ILE A 245 8.38 8.28 -0.19
N ALA A 246 7.09 8.03 -0.14
CA ALA A 246 6.33 7.50 -1.29
C ALA A 246 6.18 8.49 -2.45
N SER A 247 6.37 9.79 -2.22
CA SER A 247 6.18 10.83 -3.22
C SER A 247 7.49 11.49 -3.62
N TYR A 248 8.01 11.16 -4.80
CA TYR A 248 9.23 11.77 -5.37
C TYR A 248 9.18 13.31 -5.47
N LYS A 249 7.99 13.88 -5.61
CA LYS A 249 7.80 15.34 -5.72
C LYS A 249 8.13 16.08 -4.43
N LYS A 250 8.20 15.37 -3.31
CA LYS A 250 8.50 15.90 -1.99
C LYS A 250 9.93 15.59 -1.52
N LEU A 251 10.64 14.70 -2.23
CA LEU A 251 11.99 14.32 -1.87
C LEU A 251 12.95 15.49 -2.09
N ASP A 252 13.75 15.77 -1.06
CA ASP A 252 14.86 16.73 -1.18
C ASP A 252 15.91 16.24 -2.19
N LYS A 253 16.58 17.16 -2.87
CA LYS A 253 17.60 16.84 -3.86
C LYS A 253 18.78 16.07 -3.27
N SER A 254 19.05 16.17 -1.97
CA SER A 254 20.10 15.41 -1.29
C SER A 254 19.93 13.90 -1.39
N TRP A 255 18.70 13.40 -1.61
CA TRP A 255 18.42 12.00 -1.79
C TRP A 255 18.99 11.38 -3.07
N TYR A 256 19.23 12.21 -4.10
CA TYR A 256 19.59 11.73 -5.43
C TYR A 256 20.64 12.60 -6.15
N LYS A 257 21.28 13.54 -5.44
CA LYS A 257 22.26 14.46 -6.03
C LYS A 257 23.53 13.77 -6.57
N ASP A 258 23.84 12.61 -6.03
CA ASP A 258 24.98 11.75 -6.35
C ASP A 258 24.64 10.62 -7.34
N ILE A 259 23.40 10.57 -7.82
CA ILE A 259 22.96 9.61 -8.83
C ILE A 259 23.15 10.21 -10.23
N ASP A 260 23.88 9.51 -11.09
CA ASP A 260 23.97 9.87 -12.50
C ASP A 260 22.77 9.33 -13.29
N PHE A 261 21.79 10.20 -13.50
CA PHE A 261 20.61 9.87 -14.30
C PHE A 261 20.87 9.91 -15.82
N ASN A 262 22.02 10.38 -16.29
CA ASN A 262 22.32 10.43 -17.71
C ASN A 262 22.53 9.02 -18.27
N GLU A 263 23.17 8.14 -17.52
CA GLU A 263 23.34 6.73 -17.89
C GLU A 263 21.99 5.98 -17.92
N THR A 264 21.01 6.41 -17.15
CA THR A 264 19.71 5.75 -17.05
C THR A 264 18.69 6.26 -18.07
N GLY A 265 18.96 7.40 -18.69
CA GLY A 265 18.09 8.03 -19.68
C GLY A 265 16.79 8.63 -19.14
N LYS A 266 16.55 8.63 -17.81
CA LYS A 266 15.24 9.08 -17.25
C LYS A 266 15.33 9.59 -15.82
N LYS A 267 14.88 10.84 -15.61
CA LYS A 267 14.59 11.40 -14.28
C LYS A 267 13.42 10.69 -13.54
N ASP A 268 12.75 9.74 -14.19
CA ASP A 268 11.55 9.09 -13.66
C ASP A 268 11.85 8.13 -12.48
N TYR A 269 13.13 7.84 -12.23
CA TYR A 269 13.54 6.89 -11.17
C TYR A 269 13.77 7.53 -9.80
N ILE A 270 13.62 8.85 -9.68
CA ILE A 270 13.79 9.55 -8.38
C ILE A 270 12.86 8.94 -7.31
N SER A 271 11.64 8.56 -7.68
CA SER A 271 10.69 7.91 -6.77
C SER A 271 11.15 6.54 -6.23
N THR A 272 12.17 5.95 -6.82
CA THR A 272 12.73 4.66 -6.40
C THR A 272 13.91 4.86 -5.45
N VAL A 273 14.69 5.91 -5.65
CA VAL A 273 15.92 6.18 -4.88
C VAL A 273 15.61 6.41 -3.39
N GLY A 274 14.65 7.26 -3.09
CA GLY A 274 14.31 7.61 -1.70
C GLY A 274 13.94 6.38 -0.86
N PRO A 275 12.93 5.59 -1.25
CA PRO A 275 12.55 4.39 -0.52
C PRO A 275 13.68 3.37 -0.37
N ALA A 276 14.47 3.14 -1.43
CA ALA A 276 15.58 2.21 -1.39
C ALA A 276 16.68 2.67 -0.42
N ARG A 277 17.07 3.95 -0.47
CA ARG A 277 18.05 4.51 0.48
C ARG A 277 17.56 4.50 1.92
N ALA A 278 16.30 4.87 2.16
CA ALA A 278 15.73 4.80 3.50
C ALA A 278 15.75 3.38 4.07
N ALA A 279 15.35 2.40 3.26
CA ALA A 279 15.42 0.98 3.65
C ALA A 279 16.84 0.55 3.98
N LYS A 280 17.84 0.94 3.17
CA LYS A 280 19.25 0.62 3.37
C LYS A 280 19.81 1.26 4.65
N ILE A 281 19.47 2.53 4.92
CA ILE A 281 19.85 3.24 6.15
C ILE A 281 19.30 2.51 7.38
N VAL A 282 17.99 2.27 7.41
CA VAL A 282 17.35 1.61 8.55
C VAL A 282 17.89 0.20 8.74
N ARG A 283 18.01 -0.60 7.66
CA ARG A 283 18.57 -1.95 7.73
C ARG A 283 20.00 -1.98 8.24
N GLY A 284 20.82 -1.00 7.88
CA GLY A 284 22.21 -0.87 8.35
C GLY A 284 22.35 -0.53 9.83
N LEU A 285 21.35 0.08 10.44
CA LEU A 285 21.36 0.46 11.86
C LEU A 285 20.78 -0.62 12.78
N ILE A 286 19.89 -1.45 12.28
CA ILE A 286 19.30 -2.53 13.09
C ILE A 286 20.14 -3.79 13.01
N ALA A 287 20.46 -4.37 14.18
CA ALA A 287 21.31 -5.54 14.27
C ALA A 287 20.59 -6.87 14.02
N ASP A 288 19.30 -6.84 13.75
CA ASP A 288 18.46 -8.03 13.61
C ASP A 288 17.61 -8.02 12.32
N ASN A 289 16.91 -9.13 12.07
CA ASN A 289 16.12 -9.31 10.86
C ASN A 289 14.64 -8.90 11.02
N ARG A 290 14.34 -7.92 11.89
CA ARG A 290 12.98 -7.40 12.03
C ARG A 290 12.43 -6.88 10.71
N PRO A 291 11.10 -6.94 10.52
CA PRO A 291 10.47 -6.42 9.31
C PRO A 291 10.72 -4.92 9.12
N ILE A 292 10.86 -4.53 7.87
CA ILE A 292 10.83 -3.14 7.43
C ILE A 292 9.74 -3.04 6.36
N HIS A 293 8.69 -2.29 6.64
CA HIS A 293 7.59 -2.03 5.73
C HIS A 293 7.77 -0.66 5.06
N ALA A 294 7.77 -0.60 3.72
CA ALA A 294 7.89 0.64 2.98
C ALA A 294 6.50 1.15 2.55
N LEU A 295 5.95 2.11 3.33
CA LEU A 295 4.61 2.67 3.15
C LEU A 295 4.45 3.37 1.80
N GLY A 296 3.43 2.95 1.04
CA GLY A 296 3.10 3.52 -0.27
C GLY A 296 4.13 3.23 -1.39
N CYS A 297 5.15 2.42 -1.13
CA CYS A 297 6.29 2.20 -2.02
C CYS A 297 6.22 0.88 -2.81
N GLY A 298 5.07 0.21 -2.82
CA GLY A 298 4.85 -1.09 -3.47
C GLY A 298 4.52 -0.99 -4.97
N GLY A 299 4.89 0.08 -5.67
CA GLY A 299 4.79 0.11 -7.13
C GLY A 299 5.62 -1.01 -7.76
N TYR A 300 5.04 -1.71 -8.77
CA TYR A 300 5.67 -2.88 -9.40
C TYR A 300 7.16 -2.71 -9.73
N PRO A 301 7.61 -1.57 -10.34
CA PRO A 301 9.03 -1.37 -10.65
C PRO A 301 9.92 -1.23 -9.42
N ASN A 302 9.37 -0.82 -8.28
CA ASN A 302 10.12 -0.45 -7.09
C ASN A 302 10.26 -1.60 -6.10
N ILE A 303 9.46 -2.66 -6.24
CA ILE A 303 9.45 -3.79 -5.29
C ILE A 303 10.84 -4.42 -5.18
N ALA A 304 11.49 -4.70 -6.31
CA ALA A 304 12.79 -5.34 -6.30
C ALA A 304 13.87 -4.45 -5.67
N THR A 305 13.94 -3.17 -6.06
CA THR A 305 14.93 -2.23 -5.51
C THR A 305 14.76 -2.05 -4.01
N ASN A 306 13.53 -1.92 -3.52
CA ASN A 306 13.24 -1.78 -2.10
C ASN A 306 13.60 -3.07 -1.33
N TYR A 307 13.28 -4.24 -1.89
CA TYR A 307 13.60 -5.52 -1.26
C TYR A 307 15.10 -5.72 -1.11
N PHE A 308 15.86 -5.56 -2.18
CA PHE A 308 17.31 -5.70 -2.14
C PHE A 308 18.02 -4.60 -1.34
N SER A 309 17.32 -3.51 -1.04
CA SER A 309 17.76 -2.47 -0.09
C SER A 309 17.41 -2.80 1.38
N GLY A 310 16.71 -3.90 1.65
CA GLY A 310 16.43 -4.38 3.00
C GLY A 310 14.99 -4.22 3.49
N ALA A 311 14.08 -3.64 2.70
CA ALA A 311 12.65 -3.67 3.02
C ALA A 311 12.08 -5.08 2.83
N THR A 312 11.17 -5.49 3.71
CA THR A 312 10.60 -6.85 3.70
C THR A 312 9.14 -6.91 3.28
N SER A 313 8.50 -5.75 3.25
CA SER A 313 7.11 -5.64 2.80
C SER A 313 6.80 -4.25 2.26
N PHE A 314 5.76 -4.16 1.45
CA PHE A 314 5.36 -2.96 0.71
C PHE A 314 3.86 -2.91 0.58
N ASP A 315 3.32 -1.69 0.45
CA ASP A 315 1.95 -1.48 0.05
C ASP A 315 1.84 -0.53 -1.14
N ALA A 316 0.78 -0.64 -1.89
CA ALA A 316 0.42 0.34 -2.90
C ALA A 316 -1.08 0.31 -3.22
N ALA A 317 -1.67 1.48 -3.34
CA ALA A 317 -2.99 1.66 -3.93
C ALA A 317 -2.96 1.66 -5.47
N SER A 318 -1.76 1.68 -6.06
CA SER A 318 -1.56 1.82 -7.51
C SER A 318 -2.23 0.74 -8.36
N PRO A 319 -2.31 -0.54 -7.97
CA PRO A 319 -3.01 -1.55 -8.77
C PRO A 319 -4.48 -1.19 -9.04
N VAL A 320 -5.16 -0.64 -8.04
CA VAL A 320 -6.58 -0.24 -8.14
C VAL A 320 -6.74 1.12 -8.80
N ARG A 321 -5.94 2.11 -8.39
CA ARG A 321 -6.03 3.47 -8.92
C ARG A 321 -5.77 3.53 -10.42
N ARG A 322 -4.77 2.81 -10.92
CA ARG A 322 -4.41 2.82 -12.35
C ARG A 322 -5.49 2.26 -13.25
N VAL A 323 -6.30 1.35 -12.73
CA VAL A 323 -7.46 0.81 -13.43
C VAL A 323 -8.60 1.83 -13.50
N GLY A 324 -8.72 2.68 -12.45
CA GLY A 324 -9.79 3.69 -12.33
C GLY A 324 -9.57 4.95 -13.15
N ASP A 325 -8.32 5.36 -13.31
CA ASP A 325 -8.00 6.71 -13.78
C ASP A 325 -8.12 6.91 -15.30
N GLY A 326 -8.30 5.84 -16.08
CA GLY A 326 -8.49 5.92 -17.55
C GLY A 326 -7.39 6.68 -18.29
N ASN A 327 -6.24 6.93 -17.66
CA ASN A 327 -5.20 7.80 -18.15
C ASN A 327 -4.17 6.99 -18.94
N GLU A 328 -3.93 7.36 -20.21
CA GLU A 328 -2.98 6.70 -21.13
C GLU A 328 -1.57 6.54 -20.53
N LYS A 329 -1.14 7.44 -19.64
CA LYS A 329 0.18 7.40 -19.01
C LYS A 329 0.30 6.37 -17.90
N SER A 330 -0.81 5.87 -17.37
CA SER A 330 -0.83 4.88 -16.27
C SER A 330 -0.80 3.43 -16.74
N THR A 331 -0.75 3.19 -18.03
CA THR A 331 -0.99 1.92 -18.72
C THR A 331 0.13 0.88 -18.64
N LYS A 332 1.21 1.13 -17.93
CA LYS A 332 2.40 0.25 -17.99
C LYS A 332 2.21 -1.13 -17.38
N TYR A 333 1.20 -1.35 -16.54
CA TYR A 333 1.12 -2.57 -15.72
C TYR A 333 -0.25 -3.22 -15.64
N VAL A 334 -1.28 -2.61 -16.21
CA VAL A 334 -2.66 -3.06 -16.10
C VAL A 334 -3.39 -2.80 -17.42
N PHE A 335 -4.47 -3.52 -17.67
CA PHE A 335 -5.37 -3.21 -18.77
C PHE A 335 -5.74 -1.72 -18.76
N SER A 336 -5.51 -1.02 -19.86
CA SER A 336 -5.95 0.35 -20.01
C SER A 336 -7.39 0.35 -20.52
N THR A 337 -8.29 0.98 -19.76
CA THR A 337 -9.58 1.39 -20.30
C THR A 337 -9.43 2.77 -20.91
N THR A 338 -8.93 2.86 -22.14
CA THR A 338 -9.05 4.10 -22.91
C THR A 338 -10.50 4.38 -23.22
N SER A 339 -10.82 5.66 -23.34
CA SER A 339 -12.15 6.11 -23.79
C SER A 339 -12.59 5.35 -25.05
N PRO A 340 -13.87 5.02 -25.21
CA PRO A 340 -14.39 4.32 -26.40
C PRO A 340 -14.10 5.04 -27.73
N SER A 341 -13.84 6.35 -27.72
CA SER A 341 -13.37 7.11 -28.87
C SER A 341 -11.96 6.75 -29.33
N ASP A 342 -11.15 6.17 -28.44
CA ASP A 342 -9.75 5.84 -28.67
C ASP A 342 -9.52 4.32 -28.75
N ALA A 343 -10.44 3.58 -29.32
CA ALA A 343 -10.34 2.13 -29.54
C ALA A 343 -9.04 1.68 -30.22
N LYS A 344 -8.29 2.62 -30.81
CA LYS A 344 -6.95 2.40 -31.36
C LYS A 344 -5.86 2.17 -30.31
N PHE A 345 -6.15 2.42 -29.02
CA PHE A 345 -5.17 2.41 -27.93
C PHE A 345 -5.50 1.48 -26.77
N SER A 346 -6.55 0.67 -26.86
CA SER A 346 -6.78 -0.39 -25.87
C SER A 346 -5.66 -1.43 -25.99
N LYS A 347 -4.61 -1.24 -25.19
CA LYS A 347 -3.45 -2.11 -25.16
C LYS A 347 -3.53 -3.03 -23.97
N TYR A 348 -3.47 -4.31 -24.23
CA TYR A 348 -3.33 -5.33 -23.22
C TYR A 348 -1.86 -5.55 -22.85
N PHE A 349 -1.54 -5.44 -21.59
CA PHE A 349 -0.19 -5.69 -21.11
C PHE A 349 -0.01 -7.17 -20.78
N VAL A 350 0.67 -7.89 -21.63
CA VAL A 350 1.04 -9.30 -21.44
C VAL A 350 2.38 -9.35 -20.72
N GLY A 351 2.42 -8.87 -19.50
CA GLY A 351 3.68 -8.79 -18.80
C GLY A 351 3.65 -9.38 -17.40
N GLY A 352 4.78 -9.84 -16.94
CA GLY A 352 5.00 -10.29 -15.60
C GLY A 352 4.69 -11.77 -15.35
N ILE A 353 3.59 -12.33 -15.84
CA ILE A 353 3.21 -13.73 -15.58
C ILE A 353 2.97 -14.47 -16.90
N ASN A 354 3.50 -15.68 -17.03
CA ASN A 354 3.25 -16.57 -18.17
C ASN A 354 2.14 -17.59 -17.86
N SER A 355 1.78 -18.43 -18.86
CA SER A 355 0.77 -19.47 -18.74
C SER A 355 1.01 -20.45 -17.59
N ASN A 356 2.26 -20.68 -17.22
CA ASN A 356 2.63 -21.55 -16.12
C ASN A 356 2.63 -20.85 -14.76
N ASN A 357 2.04 -19.66 -14.68
CA ASN A 357 1.98 -18.82 -13.49
C ASN A 357 3.36 -18.44 -12.93
N THR A 358 4.35 -18.31 -13.80
CA THR A 358 5.70 -17.85 -13.46
C THR A 358 5.97 -16.47 -14.05
N LEU A 359 6.92 -15.74 -13.47
CA LEU A 359 7.30 -14.43 -14.00
C LEU A 359 7.94 -14.60 -15.40
N ARG A 360 7.55 -13.76 -16.36
CA ARG A 360 8.09 -13.83 -17.71
C ARG A 360 9.53 -13.32 -17.75
N LYS A 361 10.39 -14.05 -18.49
CA LYS A 361 11.74 -13.60 -18.85
C LYS A 361 11.74 -12.71 -20.11
N GLU A 362 10.69 -12.84 -20.92
CA GLU A 362 10.55 -12.14 -22.20
C GLU A 362 10.03 -10.71 -22.04
N PRO A 363 10.26 -9.84 -23.05
CA PRO A 363 9.75 -8.48 -23.02
C PRO A 363 8.25 -8.42 -22.82
N CYS A 364 7.84 -7.54 -21.92
CA CYS A 364 6.44 -7.21 -21.76
C CYS A 364 5.97 -6.45 -22.99
N GLN A 365 5.09 -7.03 -23.78
CA GLN A 365 4.53 -6.40 -24.96
C GLN A 365 3.16 -5.79 -24.66
N TYR A 366 2.94 -4.60 -25.15
CA TYR A 366 1.60 -4.03 -25.27
C TYR A 366 0.97 -4.61 -26.52
N ILE A 367 -0.16 -5.27 -26.36
CA ILE A 367 -0.92 -5.84 -27.48
C ILE A 367 -2.24 -5.10 -27.56
N ASP A 368 -2.60 -4.67 -28.77
CA ASP A 368 -3.95 -4.16 -29.01
C ASP A 368 -4.93 -5.30 -28.79
N ILE A 369 -5.90 -5.09 -27.88
CA ILE A 369 -6.89 -6.11 -27.52
C ILE A 369 -7.69 -6.60 -28.72
N ASN A 370 -7.85 -5.76 -29.76
CA ASN A 370 -8.56 -6.13 -30.97
C ASN A 370 -7.76 -7.09 -31.87
N LEU A 371 -6.44 -7.14 -31.68
CA LEU A 371 -5.54 -8.04 -32.43
C LEU A 371 -5.30 -9.37 -31.70
N VAL A 372 -5.83 -9.51 -30.48
CA VAL A 372 -5.63 -10.72 -29.69
C VAL A 372 -6.52 -11.85 -30.25
N ASP A 373 -5.88 -12.93 -30.68
CA ASP A 373 -6.55 -14.18 -31.05
C ASP A 373 -7.07 -14.91 -29.80
N ASP A 374 -8.19 -15.62 -29.93
CA ASP A 374 -8.77 -16.42 -28.87
C ASP A 374 -7.85 -17.55 -28.36
N LYS A 375 -6.87 -17.94 -29.17
CA LYS A 375 -5.85 -18.93 -28.86
C LYS A 375 -4.62 -18.35 -28.17
N MET A 376 -4.53 -17.03 -28.03
CA MET A 376 -3.38 -16.38 -27.46
C MET A 376 -3.34 -16.53 -25.95
N ASP A 377 -2.27 -17.10 -25.43
CA ASP A 377 -2.03 -17.24 -23.99
C ASP A 377 -1.54 -15.89 -23.42
N LEU A 378 -2.47 -15.10 -22.94
CA LEU A 378 -2.22 -13.72 -22.53
C LEU A 378 -1.54 -13.61 -21.17
N CYS A 379 -2.03 -14.36 -20.17
CA CYS A 379 -1.53 -14.34 -18.80
C CYS A 379 -1.91 -15.64 -18.10
N GLY A 380 -0.99 -16.18 -17.32
CA GLY A 380 -1.22 -17.40 -16.53
C GLY A 380 -1.84 -17.17 -15.16
N CYS A 381 -2.23 -15.93 -14.80
CA CYS A 381 -2.82 -15.71 -13.48
C CYS A 381 -4.24 -16.28 -13.39
N ASP A 382 -4.67 -16.61 -12.17
CA ASP A 382 -5.98 -17.19 -11.88
C ASP A 382 -7.12 -16.38 -12.49
N VAL A 383 -7.01 -15.06 -12.44
CA VAL A 383 -8.01 -14.14 -12.99
C VAL A 383 -8.16 -14.29 -14.50
N CYS A 384 -7.02 -14.32 -15.20
CA CYS A 384 -7.03 -14.48 -16.65
C CYS A 384 -7.48 -15.88 -17.07
N LYS A 385 -7.14 -16.92 -16.30
CA LYS A 385 -7.62 -18.30 -16.52
C LYS A 385 -9.11 -18.45 -16.26
N GLU A 386 -9.61 -17.90 -15.15
CA GLU A 386 -11.03 -18.01 -14.77
C GLU A 386 -11.93 -17.13 -15.63
N ALA A 387 -11.45 -16.00 -16.09
CA ALA A 387 -12.17 -15.21 -17.10
C ALA A 387 -12.41 -16.03 -18.38
N ASN A 388 -11.69 -17.15 -18.53
CA ASN A 388 -11.75 -18.14 -19.59
C ASN A 388 -11.92 -17.48 -20.96
N ASN A 389 -11.19 -16.31 -21.17
CA ASN A 389 -11.49 -15.72 -22.44
C ASN A 389 -10.85 -14.41 -22.71
N VAL A 390 -10.01 -14.45 -23.66
CA VAL A 390 -9.74 -13.32 -24.54
C VAL A 390 -11.05 -12.64 -24.96
N ASN A 391 -12.08 -13.40 -25.34
CA ASN A 391 -13.41 -12.87 -25.72
C ASN A 391 -14.11 -12.14 -24.57
N ARG A 392 -14.01 -12.62 -23.34
CA ARG A 392 -14.59 -11.95 -22.19
C ARG A 392 -13.82 -10.68 -21.86
N ILE A 393 -12.49 -10.71 -21.93
CA ILE A 393 -11.64 -9.53 -21.79
C ILE A 393 -11.95 -8.52 -22.90
N LYS A 394 -12.04 -8.95 -24.17
CA LYS A 394 -12.45 -8.10 -25.29
C LYS A 394 -13.84 -7.48 -25.04
N LYS A 395 -14.80 -8.28 -24.58
CA LYS A 395 -16.14 -7.80 -24.24
C LYS A 395 -16.12 -6.76 -23.11
N LEU A 396 -15.34 -7.00 -22.07
CA LEU A 396 -15.17 -6.06 -20.96
C LEU A 396 -14.55 -4.72 -21.44
N TYR A 397 -13.61 -4.77 -22.38
CA TYR A 397 -13.04 -3.58 -22.99
C TYR A 397 -13.99 -2.85 -23.95
N SER A 398 -14.85 -3.57 -24.64
CA SER A 398 -15.82 -3.00 -25.59
C SER A 398 -17.05 -2.39 -24.91
N ILE A 399 -17.26 -2.64 -23.64
CA ILE A 399 -18.38 -2.07 -22.89
C ILE A 399 -18.14 -0.58 -22.76
N LYS A 400 -19.07 0.20 -23.31
CA LYS A 400 -19.00 1.67 -23.26
C LYS A 400 -19.03 2.13 -21.80
N ALA A 401 -18.30 3.20 -21.52
CA ALA A 401 -18.24 3.84 -20.20
C ALA A 401 -19.61 4.26 -19.62
N THR A 402 -20.68 4.15 -20.40
CA THR A 402 -22.07 4.39 -20.01
C THR A 402 -22.71 3.25 -19.24
N ASP A 403 -22.14 2.03 -19.28
CA ASP A 403 -22.59 0.93 -18.45
C ASP A 403 -21.75 0.87 -17.18
N SER A 404 -22.27 1.48 -16.11
CA SER A 404 -21.54 1.65 -14.84
C SER A 404 -21.19 0.31 -14.17
N GLU A 405 -22.06 -0.70 -14.22
CA GLU A 405 -21.83 -1.99 -13.58
C GLU A 405 -20.78 -2.84 -14.28
N ALA A 406 -20.87 -2.93 -15.60
CA ALA A 406 -19.94 -3.72 -16.37
C ALA A 406 -18.53 -3.10 -16.42
N ASN A 407 -18.44 -1.78 -16.49
CA ASN A 407 -17.18 -1.04 -16.36
C ASN A 407 -16.58 -1.27 -14.96
N TYR A 408 -17.40 -1.29 -13.95
CA TYR A 408 -17.02 -1.57 -12.59
C TYR A 408 -16.38 -2.95 -12.42
N PHE A 409 -17.06 -4.01 -12.85
CA PHE A 409 -16.57 -5.37 -12.75
C PHE A 409 -15.27 -5.59 -13.54
N SER A 410 -15.17 -4.98 -14.72
CA SER A 410 -13.97 -4.96 -15.53
C SER A 410 -12.77 -4.39 -14.75
N ARG A 411 -12.96 -3.26 -14.08
CA ARG A 411 -11.91 -2.62 -13.27
C ARG A 411 -11.46 -3.49 -12.11
N GLN A 412 -12.37 -4.21 -11.46
CA GLN A 412 -12.03 -5.12 -10.37
C GLN A 412 -11.14 -6.27 -10.86
N LEU A 413 -11.50 -6.90 -11.98
CA LEU A 413 -10.68 -7.97 -12.57
C LEU A 413 -9.29 -7.48 -12.96
N MET A 414 -9.20 -6.28 -13.53
CA MET A 414 -7.92 -5.70 -13.91
C MET A 414 -7.04 -5.35 -12.70
N GLY A 415 -7.65 -4.81 -11.65
CA GLY A 415 -6.97 -4.55 -10.38
C GLY A 415 -6.44 -5.84 -9.74
N LEU A 416 -7.25 -6.89 -9.77
CA LEU A 416 -6.87 -8.21 -9.27
C LEU A 416 -5.70 -8.82 -10.05
N HIS A 417 -5.74 -8.74 -11.39
CA HIS A 417 -4.61 -9.14 -12.23
C HIS A 417 -3.31 -8.40 -11.83
N ALA A 418 -3.38 -7.09 -11.64
CA ALA A 418 -2.23 -6.30 -11.21
C ALA A 418 -1.70 -6.73 -9.83
N VAL A 419 -2.58 -6.99 -8.86
CA VAL A 419 -2.18 -7.49 -7.53
C VAL A 419 -1.50 -8.85 -7.63
N ARG A 420 -2.02 -9.75 -8.48
CA ARG A 420 -1.38 -11.06 -8.72
C ARG A 420 0.01 -10.93 -9.30
N GLN A 421 0.25 -9.95 -10.17
CA GLN A 421 1.59 -9.67 -10.69
C GLN A 421 2.54 -9.16 -9.60
N HIS A 422 2.10 -8.23 -8.74
CA HIS A 422 2.90 -7.72 -7.63
C HIS A 422 3.28 -8.84 -6.67
N ARG A 423 2.32 -9.67 -6.30
CA ARG A 423 2.54 -10.83 -5.45
C ARG A 423 3.52 -11.82 -6.09
N LYS A 424 3.33 -12.14 -7.37
CA LYS A 424 4.21 -13.06 -8.09
C LYS A 424 5.63 -12.55 -8.19
N LEU A 425 5.80 -11.25 -8.39
CA LEU A 425 7.12 -10.63 -8.33
C LEU A 425 7.77 -10.85 -6.95
N CYS A 426 7.05 -10.61 -5.85
CA CYS A 426 7.54 -10.87 -4.50
C CYS A 426 7.98 -12.33 -4.31
N GLU A 427 7.19 -13.29 -4.77
CA GLU A 427 7.53 -14.72 -4.70
C GLU A 427 8.81 -15.05 -5.46
N VAL A 428 8.99 -14.48 -6.64
CA VAL A 428 10.17 -14.77 -7.49
C VAL A 428 11.43 -14.10 -6.96
N ILE A 429 11.38 -12.81 -6.61
CA ILE A 429 12.58 -12.10 -6.13
C ILE A 429 13.10 -12.68 -4.81
N SER A 430 12.24 -13.33 -4.01
CA SER A 430 12.67 -13.99 -2.77
C SER A 430 13.70 -15.10 -2.96
N ASN A 431 13.86 -15.60 -4.18
CA ASN A 431 14.81 -16.66 -4.54
C ASN A 431 16.18 -16.12 -4.98
N TYR A 432 16.35 -14.80 -5.03
CA TYR A 432 17.57 -14.16 -5.47
C TYR A 432 18.26 -13.43 -4.32
N SER A 433 19.61 -13.48 -4.32
CA SER A 433 20.44 -12.81 -3.33
C SER A 433 20.77 -11.36 -3.72
N SER A 434 20.65 -11.02 -5.00
CA SER A 434 20.97 -9.69 -5.52
C SER A 434 20.02 -9.27 -6.64
N ILE A 435 19.92 -7.94 -6.84
CA ILE A 435 19.14 -7.37 -7.95
C ILE A 435 19.80 -7.69 -9.29
N GLN A 436 21.14 -7.80 -9.32
CA GLN A 436 21.91 -8.13 -10.50
C GLN A 436 21.58 -9.55 -11.00
N ASP A 437 21.54 -10.54 -10.08
CA ASP A 437 21.21 -11.91 -10.44
C ASP A 437 19.75 -12.02 -10.90
N PHE A 438 18.84 -11.34 -10.20
CA PHE A 438 17.46 -11.27 -10.63
C PHE A 438 17.33 -10.63 -12.03
N SER A 439 18.04 -9.56 -12.31
CA SER A 439 17.97 -8.86 -13.60
C SER A 439 18.51 -9.66 -14.77
N LYS A 440 19.51 -10.52 -14.55
CA LYS A 440 20.03 -11.44 -15.58
C LYS A 440 18.97 -12.43 -16.04
N ASP A 441 18.21 -12.97 -15.08
CA ASP A 441 17.16 -13.95 -15.38
C ASP A 441 15.86 -13.30 -15.87
N TYR A 442 15.58 -12.08 -15.44
CA TYR A 442 14.34 -11.34 -15.73
C TYR A 442 14.61 -9.91 -16.24
N PRO A 443 15.35 -9.74 -17.33
CA PRO A 443 15.82 -8.41 -17.79
C PRO A 443 14.67 -7.47 -18.15
N ASN A 444 13.51 -8.02 -18.48
CA ASN A 444 12.34 -7.25 -18.90
C ASN A 444 11.36 -6.92 -17.78
N ASN A 445 11.60 -7.45 -16.57
CA ASN A 445 10.84 -7.14 -15.37
C ASN A 445 11.47 -6.02 -14.53
N LEU A 446 12.74 -5.73 -14.79
CA LEU A 446 13.44 -4.56 -14.30
C LEU A 446 13.95 -3.75 -15.50
N ASN A 447 13.69 -2.45 -15.48
CA ASN A 447 14.35 -1.58 -16.41
C ASN A 447 15.85 -1.53 -16.05
N LEU A 448 16.73 -1.66 -17.05
CA LEU A 448 18.18 -1.56 -16.85
C LEU A 448 18.57 -0.32 -16.04
N GLY A 449 17.90 0.81 -16.28
CA GLY A 449 18.13 2.03 -15.51
C GLY A 449 17.89 1.89 -13.99
N LEU A 450 16.98 0.99 -13.54
CA LEU A 450 16.78 0.72 -12.12
C LEU A 450 17.94 -0.09 -11.53
N VAL A 451 18.55 -0.98 -12.29
CA VAL A 451 19.73 -1.73 -11.86
C VAL A 451 20.92 -0.80 -11.70
N ILE A 452 21.15 0.07 -12.70
CA ILE A 452 22.22 1.08 -12.66
C ILE A 452 22.04 2.02 -11.46
N ILE A 453 20.82 2.49 -11.19
CA ILE A 453 20.54 3.31 -10.00
C ILE A 453 20.82 2.52 -8.72
N PHE A 454 20.40 1.27 -8.66
CA PHE A 454 20.62 0.45 -7.46
C PHE A 454 22.12 0.26 -7.16
N GLU A 455 22.95 0.13 -8.19
CA GLU A 455 24.41 0.04 -8.05
C GLU A 455 25.04 1.32 -7.50
N GLN A 456 24.40 2.47 -7.69
CA GLN A 456 24.83 3.76 -7.15
C GLN A 456 24.30 4.07 -5.73
N LEU A 457 23.36 3.27 -5.23
CA LEU A 457 22.81 3.43 -3.87
C LEU A 457 23.75 2.90 -2.81
#